data_0276bb4df84903d492a264695b839761
#
_entry.id   0276bb4df84903d492a264695b839761
#
_cell.length_a   1.000
_cell.length_b   1.000
_cell.length_c   1.000
_cell.angle_alpha   90.00
_cell.angle_beta   90.00
_cell.angle_gamma   90.00
#
_symmetry.space_group_name_H-M   'P 1'
#
loop_
_entity.id
_entity.type
_entity.pdbx_description
1 polymer ?
#
loop_
_entity_poly.entity_id
_entity_poly.type
_entity_poly.pdbx_seq_one_letter_code
_entity_poly.pdbx_strand_id
1 'polypeptide(L)'
;MSEQTIQLAVFCAVLGAIAIITYFKCRGENRQSADSNKEYFLAGGGLTWVFVAGSITLTNLSTDQLVGMNGNQMLLLALWELSGFVGLMILAKVFLPVYYRNNCTTTTELLERRYNSKHVRALVSSMFLFINVFVFQPAVIYTGALFMISMTGIEADLLTIAIAFAVLGAAYAILGGLRAVAVSDTYGGILVLAMGLLIVVLSLMAIDFDFSGIPAERLTLIGDNASPIPWPTLLTGMFLIQIFYWSTNQTITQRAMAAPTVKEAQKGVYAAAFIRVVFIPSMVVIPGIVAFKLYGDIGDQAYGRI
;
A
#
# COMPACT_ATOMS: atom_id res chain seq x y z
N MET A 1 -11.46 -30.65 11.24
CA MET A 1 -10.93 -29.31 11.60
C MET A 1 -12.04 -28.33 11.33
N SER A 2 -12.27 -27.37 12.21
CA SER A 2 -13.23 -26.31 11.93
C SER A 2 -12.74 -25.45 10.74
N GLU A 3 -13.65 -24.83 10.02
CA GLU A 3 -13.32 -23.93 8.91
C GLU A 3 -12.34 -22.83 9.34
N GLN A 4 -12.56 -22.25 10.52
CA GLN A 4 -11.67 -21.28 11.16
C GLN A 4 -10.24 -21.80 11.35
N THR A 5 -10.10 -23.08 11.77
CA THR A 5 -8.78 -23.69 11.96
C THR A 5 -8.03 -23.81 10.63
N ILE A 6 -8.75 -24.15 9.55
CA ILE A 6 -8.18 -24.25 8.21
C ILE A 6 -7.72 -22.87 7.71
N GLN A 7 -8.56 -21.85 7.87
CA GLN A 7 -8.23 -20.47 7.45
C GLN A 7 -6.98 -19.95 8.17
N LEU A 8 -6.89 -20.14 9.50
CA LEU A 8 -5.73 -19.77 10.28
C LEU A 8 -4.47 -20.54 9.89
N ALA A 9 -4.61 -21.85 9.66
CA ALA A 9 -3.49 -22.69 9.23
C ALA A 9 -2.96 -22.23 7.86
N VAL A 10 -3.84 -21.92 6.90
CA VAL A 10 -3.46 -21.39 5.59
C VAL A 10 -2.78 -20.03 5.73
N PHE A 11 -3.33 -19.12 6.53
CA PHE A 11 -2.73 -17.81 6.80
C PHE A 11 -1.32 -17.94 7.38
N CYS A 12 -1.13 -18.75 8.41
CA CYS A 12 0.18 -18.99 9.02
C CYS A 12 1.16 -19.66 8.05
N ALA A 13 0.68 -20.60 7.23
CA ALA A 13 1.51 -21.28 6.23
C ALA A 13 2.00 -20.31 5.15
N VAL A 14 1.13 -19.43 4.65
CA VAL A 14 1.49 -18.42 3.64
C VAL A 14 2.48 -17.41 4.21
N LEU A 15 2.24 -16.88 5.41
CA LEU A 15 3.18 -15.96 6.07
C LEU A 15 4.53 -16.64 6.31
N GLY A 16 4.52 -17.89 6.79
CA GLY A 16 5.73 -18.68 6.99
C GLY A 16 6.51 -18.90 5.69
N ALA A 17 5.82 -19.22 4.59
CA ALA A 17 6.45 -19.40 3.28
C ALA A 17 7.10 -18.09 2.79
N ILE A 18 6.41 -16.95 2.89
CA ILE A 18 6.97 -15.64 2.52
C ILE A 18 8.18 -15.31 3.40
N ALA A 19 8.12 -15.54 4.71
CA ALA A 19 9.24 -15.32 5.63
C ALA A 19 10.45 -16.18 5.29
N ILE A 20 10.24 -17.46 4.99
CA ILE A 20 11.31 -18.41 4.57
C ILE A 20 11.94 -17.95 3.25
N ILE A 21 11.15 -17.64 2.23
CA ILE A 21 11.64 -17.15 0.93
C ILE A 21 12.46 -15.87 1.14
N THR A 22 11.94 -14.93 1.93
CA THR A 22 12.62 -13.68 2.24
C THR A 22 13.97 -13.93 2.94
N TYR A 23 13.98 -14.81 3.93
CA TYR A 23 15.21 -15.18 4.64
C TYR A 23 16.28 -15.71 3.71
N PHE A 24 15.94 -16.67 2.83
CA PHE A 24 16.92 -17.25 1.88
C PHE A 24 17.39 -16.22 0.85
N LYS A 25 16.51 -15.35 0.37
CA LYS A 25 16.87 -14.28 -0.58
C LYS A 25 17.76 -13.21 0.04
N CYS A 26 17.58 -12.91 1.32
CA CYS A 26 18.39 -11.90 2.01
C CYS A 26 19.69 -12.44 2.61
N ARG A 27 19.79 -13.77 2.85
CA ARG A 27 20.97 -14.41 3.44
C ARG A 27 22.16 -14.52 2.50
N GLY A 28 21.93 -14.64 1.17
CA GLY A 28 22.94 -15.00 0.17
C GLY A 28 23.81 -13.85 -0.33
N GLU A 29 23.54 -12.62 0.04
CA GLU A 29 24.31 -11.48 -0.44
C GLU A 29 25.16 -10.88 0.69
N ASN A 30 26.46 -10.89 0.46
CA ASN A 30 27.48 -10.37 1.39
C ASN A 30 27.12 -8.94 1.86
N ARG A 31 26.95 -8.76 3.16
CA ARG A 31 26.81 -7.46 3.85
C ARG A 31 28.13 -6.67 3.80
N GLN A 32 28.64 -6.40 2.61
CA GLN A 32 29.93 -5.71 2.40
C GLN A 32 29.76 -4.26 1.93
N SER A 33 28.68 -3.56 2.31
CA SER A 33 28.70 -2.12 2.11
C SER A 33 29.42 -1.45 3.30
N ALA A 34 30.41 -0.61 3.00
CA ALA A 34 31.13 0.18 3.99
C ALA A 34 30.22 1.18 4.75
N ASP A 35 28.97 1.33 4.31
CA ASP A 35 27.96 2.22 4.90
C ASP A 35 26.75 1.41 5.36
N SER A 36 26.73 1.06 6.66
CA SER A 36 25.66 0.27 7.29
C SER A 36 24.30 0.96 7.23
N ASN A 37 24.25 2.28 7.20
CA ASN A 37 23.02 3.06 7.11
C ASN A 37 22.39 2.92 5.71
N LYS A 38 23.21 3.00 4.66
CA LYS A 38 22.75 2.84 3.28
C LYS A 38 22.26 1.42 3.03
N GLU A 39 22.92 0.41 3.61
CA GLU A 39 22.48 -0.97 3.54
C GLU A 39 21.11 -1.16 4.19
N TYR A 40 20.94 -0.63 5.41
CA TYR A 40 19.68 -0.81 6.16
C TYR A 40 18.51 -0.02 5.54
N PHE A 41 18.73 1.25 5.17
CA PHE A 41 17.65 2.14 4.71
C PHE A 41 17.39 2.12 3.21
N LEU A 42 18.35 1.74 2.39
CA LEU A 42 18.25 1.69 0.93
C LEU A 42 18.61 0.32 0.34
N ALA A 43 18.66 -0.74 1.14
CA ALA A 43 19.05 -2.07 0.69
C ALA A 43 20.37 -2.07 -0.12
N GLY A 44 21.34 -1.24 0.30
CA GLY A 44 22.61 -1.05 -0.41
C GLY A 44 22.50 -0.38 -1.78
N GLY A 45 21.31 0.07 -2.19
CA GLY A 45 21.07 0.58 -3.55
C GLY A 45 21.00 -0.56 -4.60
N GLY A 46 20.69 -1.79 -4.19
CA GLY A 46 20.73 -2.98 -5.05
C GLY A 46 19.36 -3.52 -5.48
N LEU A 47 18.25 -2.83 -5.21
CA LEU A 47 16.93 -3.32 -5.60
C LEU A 47 16.72 -3.23 -7.11
N THR A 48 16.37 -4.36 -7.74
CA THR A 48 15.97 -4.37 -9.15
C THR A 48 14.60 -3.71 -9.32
N TRP A 49 14.28 -3.28 -10.53
CA TRP A 49 13.00 -2.63 -10.84
C TRP A 49 11.77 -3.48 -10.43
N VAL A 50 11.88 -4.81 -10.45
CA VAL A 50 10.80 -5.73 -10.04
C VAL A 50 10.50 -5.57 -8.54
N PHE A 51 11.54 -5.57 -7.70
CA PHE A 51 11.38 -5.37 -6.25
C PHE A 51 10.95 -3.95 -5.91
N VAL A 52 11.38 -2.95 -6.68
CA VAL A 52 10.89 -1.58 -6.55
C VAL A 52 9.39 -1.52 -6.86
N ALA A 53 8.95 -2.11 -7.99
CA ALA A 53 7.54 -2.14 -8.39
C ALA A 53 6.67 -2.87 -7.38
N GLY A 54 7.08 -4.07 -6.98
CA GLY A 54 6.36 -4.91 -6.01
C GLY A 54 6.23 -4.21 -4.65
N SER A 55 7.34 -3.66 -4.14
CA SER A 55 7.34 -2.99 -2.85
C SER A 55 6.51 -1.69 -2.86
N ILE A 56 6.59 -0.86 -3.90
CA ILE A 56 5.74 0.34 -4.04
C ILE A 56 4.26 -0.07 -4.09
N THR A 57 3.93 -1.11 -4.86
CA THR A 57 2.56 -1.57 -5.02
C THR A 57 1.99 -2.07 -3.70
N LEU A 58 2.66 -2.98 -3.01
CA LEU A 58 2.14 -3.57 -1.77
C LEU A 58 2.20 -2.60 -0.59
N THR A 59 3.19 -1.71 -0.53
CA THR A 59 3.24 -0.69 0.53
C THR A 59 2.02 0.22 0.52
N ASN A 60 1.45 0.46 -0.65
CA ASN A 60 0.25 1.25 -0.76
C ASN A 60 -1.03 0.39 -0.67
N LEU A 61 -1.03 -0.81 -1.27
CA LEU A 61 -2.18 -1.72 -1.18
C LEU A 61 -2.20 -2.43 0.18
N SER A 62 -2.61 -1.70 1.19
CA SER A 62 -2.72 -2.16 2.56
C SER A 62 -4.18 -2.49 2.94
N THR A 63 -4.38 -3.00 4.14
CA THR A 63 -5.71 -3.40 4.61
C THR A 63 -6.69 -2.24 4.72
N ASP A 64 -6.22 -1.03 5.05
CA ASP A 64 -7.04 0.18 5.07
C ASP A 64 -7.60 0.53 3.68
N GLN A 65 -6.88 0.24 2.60
CA GLN A 65 -7.40 0.41 1.25
C GLN A 65 -8.39 -0.69 0.88
N LEU A 66 -8.02 -1.98 1.07
CA LEU A 66 -8.91 -3.08 0.71
C LEU A 66 -10.20 -3.09 1.55
N VAL A 67 -10.10 -2.86 2.85
CA VAL A 67 -11.26 -2.86 3.75
C VAL A 67 -11.96 -1.50 3.72
N GLY A 68 -11.25 -0.40 3.96
CA GLY A 68 -11.85 0.92 4.10
C GLY A 68 -12.43 1.48 2.80
N MET A 69 -11.77 1.29 1.65
CA MET A 69 -12.32 1.76 0.37
C MET A 69 -13.52 0.93 -0.07
N ASN A 70 -13.47 -0.41 0.08
CA ASN A 70 -14.62 -1.27 -0.17
C ASN A 70 -15.76 -1.02 0.82
N GLY A 71 -15.46 -0.64 2.06
CA GLY A 71 -16.45 -0.27 3.07
C GLY A 71 -17.33 0.93 2.70
N ASN A 72 -16.81 1.84 1.89
CA ASN A 72 -17.61 2.96 1.34
C ASN A 72 -18.63 2.50 0.27
N GLN A 73 -18.44 1.33 -0.33
CA GLN A 73 -19.37 0.71 -1.29
C GLN A 73 -19.74 1.65 -2.47
N MET A 74 -18.76 2.42 -2.96
CA MET A 74 -18.93 3.42 -4.02
C MET A 74 -17.82 3.37 -5.06
N LEU A 75 -18.16 3.46 -6.35
CA LEU A 75 -17.20 3.50 -7.46
C LEU A 75 -16.32 4.76 -7.44
N LEU A 76 -16.82 5.85 -6.89
CA LEU A 76 -16.13 7.14 -6.79
C LEU A 76 -14.71 7.02 -6.20
N LEU A 77 -14.49 6.08 -5.27
CA LEU A 77 -13.19 5.89 -4.63
C LEU A 77 -12.11 5.33 -5.58
N ALA A 78 -12.51 4.69 -6.69
CA ALA A 78 -11.55 4.28 -7.73
C ALA A 78 -10.77 5.48 -8.28
N LEU A 79 -11.36 6.68 -8.25
CA LEU A 79 -10.72 7.91 -8.72
C LEU A 79 -9.48 8.28 -7.90
N TRP A 80 -9.46 7.96 -6.60
CA TRP A 80 -8.27 8.11 -5.76
C TRP A 80 -7.10 7.29 -6.30
N GLU A 81 -7.36 6.04 -6.66
CA GLU A 81 -6.34 5.13 -7.20
C GLU A 81 -5.87 5.59 -8.59
N LEU A 82 -6.79 5.95 -9.46
CA LEU A 82 -6.48 6.43 -10.82
C LEU A 82 -5.66 7.71 -10.79
N SER A 83 -6.00 8.66 -9.91
CA SER A 83 -5.26 9.92 -9.78
C SER A 83 -3.84 9.75 -9.24
N GLY A 84 -3.54 8.67 -8.53
CA GLY A 84 -2.21 8.29 -8.07
C GLY A 84 -1.18 8.14 -9.20
N PHE A 85 -1.65 7.82 -10.41
CA PHE A 85 -0.82 7.77 -11.61
C PHE A 85 -0.04 9.07 -11.84
N VAL A 86 -0.69 10.21 -11.64
CA VAL A 86 -0.07 11.53 -11.83
C VAL A 86 1.11 11.72 -10.87
N GLY A 87 0.93 11.39 -9.60
CA GLY A 87 1.99 11.47 -8.59
C GLY A 87 3.17 10.54 -8.90
N LEU A 88 2.90 9.30 -9.35
CA LEU A 88 3.95 8.37 -9.76
C LEU A 88 4.72 8.85 -10.99
N MET A 89 4.03 9.45 -11.98
CA MET A 89 4.70 10.03 -13.14
C MET A 89 5.59 11.22 -12.76
N ILE A 90 5.15 12.07 -11.84
CA ILE A 90 5.94 13.17 -11.29
C ILE A 90 7.13 12.63 -10.48
N LEU A 91 6.94 11.58 -9.66
CA LEU A 91 8.05 10.90 -9.00
C LEU A 91 9.10 10.45 -10.02
N ALA A 92 8.68 9.69 -11.04
CA ALA A 92 9.60 9.09 -12.00
C ALA A 92 10.37 10.14 -12.82
N LYS A 93 9.67 11.19 -13.30
CA LYS A 93 10.27 12.15 -14.25
C LYS A 93 10.94 13.35 -13.58
N VAL A 94 10.46 13.76 -12.41
CA VAL A 94 10.94 14.98 -11.75
C VAL A 94 11.75 14.64 -10.49
N PHE A 95 11.15 13.96 -9.53
CA PHE A 95 11.77 13.79 -8.21
C PHE A 95 12.90 12.76 -8.19
N LEU A 96 12.78 11.60 -8.84
CA LEU A 96 13.85 10.61 -8.86
C LEU A 96 15.17 11.15 -9.43
N PRO A 97 15.20 11.83 -10.59
CA PRO A 97 16.43 12.46 -11.08
C PRO A 97 17.04 13.44 -10.05
N VAL A 98 16.20 14.20 -9.34
CA VAL A 98 16.66 15.15 -8.32
C VAL A 98 17.24 14.44 -7.11
N TYR A 99 16.56 13.39 -6.59
CA TYR A 99 17.05 12.61 -5.45
C TYR A 99 18.38 11.93 -5.76
N TYR A 100 18.52 11.29 -6.92
CA TYR A 100 19.76 10.62 -7.32
C TYR A 100 20.90 11.62 -7.57
N ARG A 101 20.64 12.73 -8.24
CA ARG A 101 21.63 13.78 -8.50
C ARG A 101 22.20 14.37 -7.20
N ASN A 102 21.35 14.46 -6.17
CA ASN A 102 21.76 14.96 -4.86
C ASN A 102 22.20 13.86 -3.91
N ASN A 103 22.30 12.58 -4.34
CA ASN A 103 22.64 11.43 -3.48
C ASN A 103 21.84 11.42 -2.16
N CYS A 104 20.54 11.70 -2.21
CA CYS A 104 19.67 11.71 -1.04
C CYS A 104 19.35 10.28 -0.58
N THR A 105 19.48 10.01 0.72
CA THR A 105 19.04 8.78 1.36
C THR A 105 17.57 8.88 1.81
N THR A 106 17.14 10.11 2.13
CA THR A 106 15.77 10.41 2.56
C THR A 106 15.23 11.61 1.79
N THR A 107 13.90 11.70 1.69
CA THR A 107 13.24 12.85 1.04
C THR A 107 13.48 14.15 1.79
N THR A 108 13.54 14.09 3.11
CA THR A 108 13.81 15.24 3.97
C THR A 108 15.25 15.74 3.89
N GLU A 109 16.19 14.90 3.45
CA GLU A 109 17.57 15.31 3.17
C GLU A 109 17.65 16.29 1.99
N LEU A 110 16.74 16.16 1.00
CA LEU A 110 16.64 17.16 -0.08
C LEU A 110 16.28 18.55 0.46
N LEU A 111 15.42 18.62 1.48
CA LEU A 111 15.07 19.88 2.13
C LEU A 111 16.26 20.47 2.89
N GLU A 112 17.02 19.64 3.61
CA GLU A 112 18.24 20.09 4.28
C GLU A 112 19.21 20.74 3.28
N ARG A 113 19.44 20.08 2.13
CA ARG A 113 20.33 20.59 1.07
C ARG A 113 19.78 21.86 0.42
N ARG A 114 18.45 21.91 0.19
CA ARG A 114 17.79 23.06 -0.46
C ARG A 114 17.85 24.33 0.41
N TYR A 115 17.59 24.17 1.70
CA TYR A 115 17.49 25.30 2.65
C TYR A 115 18.76 25.47 3.49
N ASN A 116 19.77 24.62 3.30
CA ASN A 116 21.00 24.59 4.09
C ASN A 116 20.73 24.60 5.61
N SER A 117 19.74 23.83 6.04
CA SER A 117 19.25 23.83 7.43
C SER A 117 18.86 22.43 7.91
N LYS A 118 19.63 21.92 8.89
CA LYS A 118 19.33 20.68 9.59
C LYS A 118 18.01 20.76 10.39
N HIS A 119 17.64 21.95 10.83
CA HIS A 119 16.40 22.16 11.58
C HIS A 119 15.15 21.90 10.71
N VAL A 120 15.17 22.33 9.44
CA VAL A 120 14.08 22.05 8.49
C VAL A 120 13.94 20.54 8.28
N ARG A 121 15.03 19.82 8.08
CA ARG A 121 15.02 18.35 7.98
C ARG A 121 14.44 17.71 9.22
N ALA A 122 14.94 18.10 10.41
CA ALA A 122 14.50 17.54 11.69
C ALA A 122 13.00 17.77 11.92
N LEU A 123 12.51 19.00 11.70
CA LEU A 123 11.11 19.35 11.85
C LEU A 123 10.21 18.50 10.95
N VAL A 124 10.50 18.46 9.64
CA VAL A 124 9.67 17.72 8.68
C VAL A 124 9.74 16.21 8.94
N SER A 125 10.91 15.67 9.29
CA SER A 125 11.06 14.26 9.66
C SER A 125 10.26 13.91 10.91
N SER A 126 10.24 14.79 11.92
CA SER A 126 9.45 14.60 13.14
C SER A 126 7.95 14.63 12.85
N MET A 127 7.49 15.53 11.96
CA MET A 127 6.09 15.56 11.52
C MET A 127 5.70 14.28 10.80
N PHE A 128 6.53 13.78 9.88
CA PHE A 128 6.28 12.50 9.20
C PHE A 128 6.24 11.33 10.19
N LEU A 129 7.17 11.29 11.13
CA LEU A 129 7.20 10.25 12.16
C LEU A 129 5.93 10.28 13.01
N PHE A 130 5.52 11.47 13.46
CA PHE A 130 4.29 11.65 14.24
C PHE A 130 3.05 11.17 13.48
N ILE A 131 2.87 11.60 12.23
CA ILE A 131 1.73 11.19 11.40
C ILE A 131 1.75 9.67 11.16
N ASN A 132 2.92 9.08 10.86
CA ASN A 132 3.01 7.64 10.66
C ASN A 132 2.64 6.85 11.92
N VAL A 133 3.19 7.22 13.08
CA VAL A 133 2.99 6.48 14.34
C VAL A 133 1.58 6.63 14.90
N PHE A 134 1.01 7.85 14.83
CA PHE A 134 -0.26 8.15 15.51
C PHE A 134 -1.48 8.16 14.59
N VAL A 135 -1.30 8.17 13.27
CA VAL A 135 -2.42 8.20 12.30
C VAL A 135 -2.39 6.98 11.40
N PHE A 136 -1.35 6.81 10.57
CA PHE A 136 -1.34 5.74 9.56
C PHE A 136 -1.21 4.34 10.16
N GLN A 137 -0.26 4.10 11.06
CA GLN A 137 -0.04 2.77 11.65
C GLN A 137 -1.26 2.26 12.42
N PRO A 138 -1.91 3.04 13.29
CA PRO A 138 -3.13 2.59 13.97
C PRO A 138 -4.25 2.24 12.99
N ALA A 139 -4.45 3.03 11.93
CA ALA A 139 -5.49 2.77 10.93
C ALA A 139 -5.26 1.43 10.21
N VAL A 140 -4.04 1.16 9.75
CA VAL A 140 -3.68 -0.08 9.05
C VAL A 140 -3.80 -1.30 9.97
N ILE A 141 -3.33 -1.19 11.22
CA ILE A 141 -3.40 -2.27 12.21
C ILE A 141 -4.86 -2.55 12.58
N TYR A 142 -5.66 -1.52 12.81
CA TYR A 142 -7.08 -1.63 13.11
C TYR A 142 -7.84 -2.35 12.00
N THR A 143 -7.71 -1.90 10.75
CA THR A 143 -8.39 -2.49 9.60
C THR A 143 -7.93 -3.92 9.34
N GLY A 144 -6.64 -4.23 9.56
CA GLY A 144 -6.12 -5.59 9.48
C GLY A 144 -6.71 -6.52 10.55
N ALA A 145 -6.81 -6.06 11.79
CA ALA A 145 -7.41 -6.82 12.88
C ALA A 145 -8.93 -7.02 12.65
N LEU A 146 -9.64 -5.98 12.21
CA LEU A 146 -11.06 -6.06 11.87
C LEU A 146 -11.32 -7.06 10.74
N PHE A 147 -10.50 -7.02 9.69
CA PHE A 147 -10.58 -7.98 8.58
C PHE A 147 -10.38 -9.42 9.05
N MET A 148 -9.36 -9.66 9.89
CA MET A 148 -9.10 -10.99 10.45
C MET A 148 -10.31 -11.51 11.23
N ILE A 149 -10.90 -10.69 12.10
CA ILE A 149 -12.09 -11.07 12.89
C ILE A 149 -13.28 -11.35 11.97
N SER A 150 -13.56 -10.46 11.01
CA SER A 150 -14.74 -10.59 10.14
C SER A 150 -14.63 -11.80 9.20
N MET A 151 -13.44 -12.12 8.71
CA MET A 151 -13.19 -13.23 7.81
C MET A 151 -13.21 -14.59 8.56
N THR A 152 -12.57 -14.66 9.72
CA THR A 152 -12.39 -15.93 10.42
C THR A 152 -13.46 -16.21 11.48
N GLY A 153 -14.21 -15.20 11.90
CA GLY A 153 -15.20 -15.32 12.97
C GLY A 153 -14.58 -15.67 14.34
N ILE A 154 -13.28 -15.34 14.56
CA ILE A 154 -12.62 -15.59 15.85
C ILE A 154 -13.23 -14.71 16.92
N GLU A 155 -13.64 -15.32 18.04
CA GLU A 155 -14.04 -14.62 19.26
C GLU A 155 -12.82 -14.13 20.04
N ALA A 156 -12.10 -13.16 19.46
CA ALA A 156 -10.96 -12.54 20.11
C ALA A 156 -11.16 -11.02 20.16
N ASP A 157 -10.63 -10.41 21.21
CA ASP A 157 -10.65 -8.96 21.34
C ASP A 157 -9.82 -8.30 20.23
N LEU A 158 -10.40 -7.27 19.62
CA LEU A 158 -9.78 -6.51 18.52
C LEU A 158 -8.39 -5.99 18.90
N LEU A 159 -8.24 -5.49 20.14
CA LEU A 159 -6.96 -4.96 20.63
C LEU A 159 -5.88 -6.04 20.68
N THR A 160 -6.24 -7.26 21.11
CA THR A 160 -5.32 -8.40 21.17
C THR A 160 -4.75 -8.76 19.80
N ILE A 161 -5.60 -8.83 18.76
CA ILE A 161 -5.17 -9.09 17.39
C ILE A 161 -4.34 -7.92 16.85
N ALA A 162 -4.75 -6.69 17.12
CA ALA A 162 -4.01 -5.50 16.73
C ALA A 162 -2.59 -5.47 17.33
N ILE A 163 -2.44 -5.77 18.61
CA ILE A 163 -1.13 -5.88 19.28
C ILE A 163 -0.28 -6.99 18.65
N ALA A 164 -0.86 -8.15 18.37
CA ALA A 164 -0.14 -9.24 17.71
C ALA A 164 0.40 -8.82 16.34
N PHE A 165 -0.40 -8.15 15.51
CA PHE A 165 0.02 -7.63 14.21
C PHE A 165 1.10 -6.55 14.33
N ALA A 166 0.97 -5.64 15.30
CA ALA A 166 1.96 -4.60 15.54
C ALA A 166 3.33 -5.21 15.92
N VAL A 167 3.32 -6.19 16.83
CA VAL A 167 4.55 -6.87 17.29
C VAL A 167 5.20 -7.66 16.15
N LEU A 168 4.42 -8.44 15.41
CA LEU A 168 4.94 -9.22 14.27
C LEU A 168 5.52 -8.33 13.18
N GLY A 169 4.80 -7.27 12.80
CA GLY A 169 5.25 -6.31 11.80
C GLY A 169 6.51 -5.55 12.22
N ALA A 170 6.56 -5.11 13.48
CA ALA A 170 7.73 -4.42 14.03
C ALA A 170 8.97 -5.34 14.08
N ALA A 171 8.81 -6.57 14.57
CA ALA A 171 9.90 -7.54 14.63
C ALA A 171 10.47 -7.81 13.23
N TYR A 172 9.61 -8.02 12.25
CA TYR A 172 10.01 -8.25 10.86
C TYR A 172 10.78 -7.08 10.25
N ALA A 173 10.28 -5.86 10.42
CA ALA A 173 10.90 -4.65 9.90
C ALA A 173 12.25 -4.34 10.56
N ILE A 174 12.34 -4.48 11.89
CA ILE A 174 13.56 -4.22 12.66
C ILE A 174 14.67 -5.21 12.29
N LEU A 175 14.35 -6.48 12.16
CA LEU A 175 15.34 -7.53 11.89
C LEU A 175 15.80 -7.55 10.43
N GLY A 176 14.94 -7.17 9.49
CA GLY A 176 15.16 -7.36 8.06
C GLY A 176 15.62 -6.13 7.29
N GLY A 177 15.37 -4.93 7.80
CA GLY A 177 15.61 -3.67 7.07
C GLY A 177 14.80 -3.56 5.77
N LEU A 178 15.08 -2.53 4.95
CA LEU A 178 14.31 -2.25 3.73
C LEU A 178 14.37 -3.40 2.71
N ARG A 179 15.49 -4.13 2.64
CA ARG A 179 15.65 -5.23 1.68
C ARG A 179 14.68 -6.37 1.94
N ALA A 180 14.59 -6.83 3.19
CA ALA A 180 13.66 -7.89 3.56
C ALA A 180 12.21 -7.44 3.35
N VAL A 181 11.88 -6.20 3.70
CA VAL A 181 10.57 -5.62 3.43
C VAL A 181 10.27 -5.63 1.93
N ALA A 182 11.17 -5.15 1.07
CA ALA A 182 10.94 -5.10 -0.37
C ALA A 182 10.78 -6.49 -1.02
N VAL A 183 11.54 -7.48 -0.54
CA VAL A 183 11.42 -8.87 -1.00
C VAL A 183 10.07 -9.45 -0.58
N SER A 184 9.70 -9.35 0.70
CA SER A 184 8.41 -9.86 1.18
C SER A 184 7.23 -9.14 0.54
N ASP A 185 7.30 -7.82 0.37
CA ASP A 185 6.28 -7.03 -0.31
C ASP A 185 6.08 -7.52 -1.75
N THR A 186 7.15 -7.87 -2.45
CA THR A 186 7.04 -8.35 -3.83
C THR A 186 6.32 -9.69 -3.91
N TYR A 187 6.68 -10.66 -3.08
CA TYR A 187 6.02 -11.96 -3.07
C TYR A 187 4.61 -11.90 -2.50
N GLY A 188 4.42 -11.17 -1.39
CA GLY A 188 3.10 -10.90 -0.83
C GLY A 188 2.21 -10.12 -1.80
N GLY A 189 2.78 -9.14 -2.52
CA GLY A 189 2.08 -8.34 -3.52
C GLY A 189 1.56 -9.15 -4.69
N ILE A 190 2.34 -10.10 -5.21
CA ILE A 190 1.88 -11.01 -6.27
C ILE A 190 0.66 -11.82 -5.78
N LEU A 191 0.73 -12.34 -4.55
CA LEU A 191 -0.36 -13.10 -3.97
C LEU A 191 -1.60 -12.22 -3.74
N VAL A 192 -1.44 -11.04 -3.16
CA VAL A 192 -2.55 -10.09 -2.92
C VAL A 192 -3.19 -9.66 -4.23
N LEU A 193 -2.40 -9.37 -5.28
CA LEU A 193 -2.94 -9.05 -6.60
C LEU A 193 -3.74 -10.22 -7.20
N ALA A 194 -3.19 -11.44 -7.14
CA ALA A 194 -3.87 -12.61 -7.67
C ALA A 194 -5.19 -12.91 -6.93
N MET A 195 -5.15 -12.89 -5.59
CA MET A 195 -6.34 -13.14 -4.76
C MET A 195 -7.36 -12.00 -4.85
N GLY A 196 -6.90 -10.75 -4.86
CA GLY A 196 -7.79 -9.61 -4.99
C GLY A 196 -8.52 -9.57 -6.32
N LEU A 197 -7.84 -9.90 -7.43
CA LEU A 197 -8.50 -10.04 -8.73
C LEU A 197 -9.46 -11.24 -8.78
N LEU A 198 -9.11 -12.36 -8.13
CA LEU A 198 -10.00 -13.49 -7.99
C LEU A 198 -11.28 -13.09 -7.22
N ILE A 199 -11.14 -12.35 -6.12
CA ILE A 199 -12.31 -11.83 -5.37
C ILE A 199 -13.17 -10.94 -6.25
N VAL A 200 -12.57 -10.04 -7.06
CA VAL A 200 -13.33 -9.21 -8.01
C VAL A 200 -14.17 -10.08 -8.97
N VAL A 201 -13.55 -11.10 -9.57
CA VAL A 201 -14.26 -11.99 -10.51
C VAL A 201 -15.37 -12.76 -9.81
N LEU A 202 -15.10 -13.36 -8.65
CA LEU A 202 -16.09 -14.11 -7.88
C LEU A 202 -17.24 -13.22 -7.40
N SER A 203 -16.94 -11.99 -6.97
CA SER A 203 -17.96 -11.01 -6.59
C SER A 203 -18.88 -10.68 -7.74
N LEU A 204 -18.33 -10.41 -8.92
CA LEU A 204 -19.14 -10.13 -10.12
C LEU A 204 -19.98 -11.33 -10.55
N MET A 205 -19.43 -12.54 -10.44
CA MET A 205 -20.19 -13.77 -10.71
C MET A 205 -21.33 -13.98 -9.71
N ALA A 206 -21.15 -13.59 -8.44
CA ALA A 206 -22.18 -13.73 -7.41
C ALA A 206 -23.44 -12.87 -7.66
N ILE A 207 -23.32 -11.83 -8.49
CA ILE A 207 -24.45 -10.98 -8.92
C ILE A 207 -24.78 -11.17 -10.41
N ASP A 208 -24.25 -12.20 -11.08
CA ASP A 208 -24.43 -12.45 -12.52
C ASP A 208 -24.07 -11.23 -13.40
N PHE A 209 -23.07 -10.43 -12.98
CA PHE A 209 -22.69 -9.16 -13.61
C PHE A 209 -23.84 -8.13 -13.71
N ASP A 210 -24.88 -8.32 -12.96
CA ASP A 210 -26.04 -7.42 -12.93
C ASP A 210 -25.88 -6.37 -11.84
N PHE A 211 -25.80 -5.09 -12.22
CA PHE A 211 -25.73 -3.94 -11.34
C PHE A 211 -27.09 -3.26 -11.10
N SER A 212 -28.19 -3.87 -11.60
CA SER A 212 -29.52 -3.32 -11.38
C SER A 212 -29.88 -3.26 -9.89
N GLY A 213 -30.64 -2.25 -9.50
CA GLY A 213 -31.02 -2.03 -8.10
C GLY A 213 -29.95 -1.31 -7.24
N ILE A 214 -28.75 -1.08 -7.77
CA ILE A 214 -27.75 -0.26 -7.08
C ILE A 214 -28.03 1.22 -7.43
N PRO A 215 -28.08 2.14 -6.45
CA PRO A 215 -28.27 3.56 -6.70
C PRO A 215 -27.20 4.12 -7.65
N ALA A 216 -27.59 4.92 -8.63
CA ALA A 216 -26.69 5.48 -9.64
C ALA A 216 -25.54 6.31 -9.03
N GLU A 217 -25.79 6.95 -7.89
CA GLU A 217 -24.76 7.70 -7.14
C GLU A 217 -23.60 6.81 -6.68
N ARG A 218 -23.84 5.53 -6.37
CA ARG A 218 -22.80 4.56 -5.98
C ARG A 218 -21.99 4.03 -7.17
N LEU A 219 -22.54 4.13 -8.39
CA LEU A 219 -21.90 3.71 -9.64
C LEU A 219 -21.24 4.87 -10.39
N THR A 220 -21.23 6.08 -9.81
CA THR A 220 -20.63 7.26 -10.41
C THR A 220 -19.14 7.32 -10.09
N LEU A 221 -18.29 7.43 -11.14
CA LEU A 221 -16.84 7.56 -11.00
C LEU A 221 -16.41 9.00 -10.71
N ILE A 222 -17.10 9.98 -11.28
CA ILE A 222 -16.77 11.40 -11.10
C ILE A 222 -17.92 12.03 -10.32
N GLY A 223 -17.60 12.48 -9.10
CA GLY A 223 -18.58 13.10 -8.22
C GLY A 223 -19.03 14.49 -8.65
N ASP A 224 -20.30 14.78 -8.46
CA ASP A 224 -20.84 16.14 -8.54
C ASP A 224 -20.41 17.00 -7.33
N ASN A 225 -20.94 18.22 -7.23
CA ASN A 225 -20.57 19.13 -6.12
C ASN A 225 -21.07 18.68 -4.74
N ALA A 226 -22.04 17.76 -4.68
CA ALA A 226 -22.60 17.22 -3.43
C ALA A 226 -21.93 15.91 -3.02
N SER A 227 -21.12 15.31 -3.88
CA SER A 227 -20.43 14.04 -3.64
C SER A 227 -19.33 14.18 -2.59
N PRO A 228 -18.97 13.10 -1.87
CA PRO A 228 -17.85 13.09 -0.92
C PRO A 228 -16.51 13.53 -1.54
N ILE A 229 -16.32 13.28 -2.84
CA ILE A 229 -15.17 13.76 -3.62
C ILE A 229 -15.69 14.56 -4.82
N PRO A 230 -15.97 15.85 -4.67
CA PRO A 230 -16.43 16.70 -5.76
C PRO A 230 -15.38 16.82 -6.86
N TRP A 231 -15.79 16.84 -8.13
CA TRP A 231 -14.86 16.89 -9.27
C TRP A 231 -13.81 18.04 -9.21
N PRO A 232 -14.09 19.24 -8.69
CA PRO A 232 -13.09 20.31 -8.62
C PRO A 232 -11.90 19.94 -7.73
N THR A 233 -12.08 19.00 -6.75
CA THR A 233 -10.99 18.56 -5.88
C THR A 233 -9.91 17.81 -6.64
N LEU A 234 -10.22 17.23 -7.80
CA LEU A 234 -9.25 16.57 -8.68
C LEU A 234 -8.15 17.51 -9.14
N LEU A 235 -8.51 18.77 -9.40
CA LEU A 235 -7.58 19.80 -9.90
C LEU A 235 -6.90 20.60 -8.79
N THR A 236 -7.36 20.44 -7.55
CA THR A 236 -6.88 21.19 -6.39
C THR A 236 -6.28 20.27 -5.34
N GLY A 237 -7.03 19.94 -4.29
CA GLY A 237 -6.54 19.17 -3.16
C GLY A 237 -6.06 17.77 -3.51
N MET A 238 -6.79 17.04 -4.37
CA MET A 238 -6.40 15.69 -4.77
C MET A 238 -5.10 15.70 -5.59
N PHE A 239 -4.93 16.63 -6.51
CA PHE A 239 -3.69 16.76 -7.27
C PHE A 239 -2.48 16.99 -6.33
N LEU A 240 -2.60 17.90 -5.38
CA LEU A 240 -1.54 18.19 -4.42
C LEU A 240 -1.22 17.02 -3.50
N ILE A 241 -2.25 16.32 -2.99
CA ILE A 241 -2.03 15.17 -2.11
C ILE A 241 -1.42 13.98 -2.87
N GLN A 242 -1.75 13.78 -4.14
CA GLN A 242 -1.13 12.73 -4.96
C GLN A 242 0.36 13.03 -5.23
N ILE A 243 0.73 14.28 -5.47
CA ILE A 243 2.15 14.67 -5.56
C ILE A 243 2.85 14.41 -4.22
N PHE A 244 2.26 14.87 -3.12
CA PHE A 244 2.81 14.65 -1.79
C PHE A 244 3.02 13.16 -1.51
N TYR A 245 1.96 12.36 -1.63
CA TYR A 245 1.97 10.96 -1.25
C TYR A 245 2.94 10.12 -2.09
N TRP A 246 2.92 10.28 -3.42
CA TRP A 246 3.73 9.46 -4.32
C TRP A 246 5.13 9.97 -4.55
N SER A 247 5.36 11.28 -4.47
CA SER A 247 6.62 11.87 -4.91
C SER A 247 7.51 12.37 -3.76
N THR A 248 6.95 12.66 -2.60
CA THR A 248 7.71 13.22 -1.46
C THR A 248 7.57 12.46 -0.15
N ASN A 249 6.59 11.57 -0.04
CA ASN A 249 6.45 10.71 1.12
C ASN A 249 7.59 9.68 1.18
N GLN A 250 8.33 9.67 2.28
CA GLN A 250 9.47 8.79 2.51
C GLN A 250 9.11 7.31 2.33
N THR A 251 7.93 6.90 2.79
CA THR A 251 7.47 5.51 2.72
C THR A 251 7.46 4.94 1.29
N ILE A 252 7.12 5.76 0.30
CA ILE A 252 7.10 5.35 -1.12
C ILE A 252 8.45 5.60 -1.79
N THR A 253 8.99 6.82 -1.64
CA THR A 253 10.16 7.26 -2.39
C THR A 253 11.42 6.51 -2.01
N GLN A 254 11.55 6.07 -0.76
CA GLN A 254 12.69 5.29 -0.28
C GLN A 254 12.85 3.97 -1.06
N ARG A 255 11.76 3.33 -1.42
CA ARG A 255 11.76 2.10 -2.22
C ARG A 255 12.30 2.34 -3.64
N ALA A 256 11.89 3.44 -4.25
CA ALA A 256 12.40 3.84 -5.56
C ALA A 256 13.88 4.26 -5.50
N MET A 257 14.29 4.97 -4.44
CA MET A 257 15.69 5.37 -4.24
C MET A 257 16.63 4.20 -3.92
N ALA A 258 16.10 3.04 -3.57
CA ALA A 258 16.89 1.83 -3.29
C ALA A 258 17.35 1.08 -4.56
N ALA A 259 16.99 1.55 -5.75
CA ALA A 259 17.49 0.99 -7.01
C ALA A 259 18.92 1.46 -7.32
N PRO A 260 19.72 0.67 -8.10
CA PRO A 260 21.09 1.02 -8.41
C PRO A 260 21.23 2.26 -9.32
N THR A 261 20.23 2.54 -10.12
CA THR A 261 20.24 3.67 -11.07
C THR A 261 18.88 4.32 -11.19
N VAL A 262 18.86 5.58 -11.61
CA VAL A 262 17.61 6.31 -11.93
C VAL A 262 16.74 5.53 -12.94
N LYS A 263 17.35 4.91 -13.95
CA LYS A 263 16.62 4.16 -14.97
C LYS A 263 15.92 2.93 -14.40
N GLU A 264 16.59 2.20 -13.51
CA GLU A 264 15.98 1.05 -12.81
C GLU A 264 14.87 1.50 -11.86
N ALA A 265 15.08 2.58 -11.11
CA ALA A 265 14.06 3.20 -10.29
C ALA A 265 12.82 3.61 -11.11
N GLN A 266 13.04 4.30 -12.24
CA GLN A 266 11.96 4.73 -13.14
C GLN A 266 11.18 3.54 -13.71
N LYS A 267 11.85 2.46 -14.16
CA LYS A 267 11.18 1.23 -14.62
C LYS A 267 10.27 0.66 -13.53
N GLY A 268 10.76 0.58 -12.29
CA GLY A 268 9.98 0.11 -11.15
C GLY A 268 8.76 0.97 -10.88
N VAL A 269 8.91 2.29 -10.90
CA VAL A 269 7.81 3.23 -10.70
C VAL A 269 6.79 3.16 -11.83
N TYR A 270 7.21 3.02 -13.10
CA TYR A 270 6.29 2.86 -14.23
C TYR A 270 5.50 1.55 -14.15
N ALA A 271 6.17 0.45 -13.75
CA ALA A 271 5.49 -0.83 -13.56
C ALA A 271 4.46 -0.74 -12.40
N ALA A 272 4.82 -0.11 -11.27
CA ALA A 272 3.89 0.14 -10.18
C ALA A 272 2.70 1.01 -10.62
N ALA A 273 2.95 2.06 -11.42
CA ALA A 273 1.90 2.92 -11.96
C ALA A 273 0.95 2.17 -12.89
N PHE A 274 1.47 1.27 -13.72
CA PHE A 274 0.65 0.41 -14.58
C PHE A 274 -0.24 -0.53 -13.76
N ILE A 275 0.35 -1.24 -12.79
CA ILE A 275 -0.40 -2.14 -11.89
C ILE A 275 -1.51 -1.36 -11.18
N ARG A 276 -1.18 -0.16 -10.69
CA ARG A 276 -2.12 0.69 -9.97
C ARG A 276 -3.31 1.12 -10.83
N VAL A 277 -3.10 1.53 -12.05
CA VAL A 277 -4.19 2.00 -12.92
C VAL A 277 -5.07 0.84 -13.40
N VAL A 278 -4.45 -0.30 -13.72
CA VAL A 278 -5.15 -1.42 -14.36
C VAL A 278 -5.87 -2.32 -13.37
N PHE A 279 -5.25 -2.62 -12.22
CA PHE A 279 -5.75 -3.66 -11.33
C PHE A 279 -6.34 -3.13 -10.02
N ILE A 280 -5.67 -2.18 -9.38
CA ILE A 280 -6.02 -1.74 -8.03
C ILE A 280 -7.44 -1.13 -7.93
N PRO A 281 -7.89 -0.27 -8.86
CA PRO A 281 -9.22 0.34 -8.76
C PRO A 281 -10.35 -0.68 -8.65
N SER A 282 -10.28 -1.77 -9.44
CA SER A 282 -11.28 -2.83 -9.37
C SER A 282 -11.28 -3.56 -8.04
N MET A 283 -10.10 -3.80 -7.46
CA MET A 283 -9.95 -4.54 -6.20
C MET A 283 -10.47 -3.75 -4.99
N VAL A 284 -10.37 -2.43 -5.02
CA VAL A 284 -10.72 -1.58 -3.86
C VAL A 284 -12.16 -1.04 -3.88
N VAL A 285 -12.92 -1.26 -4.97
CA VAL A 285 -14.31 -0.77 -5.05
C VAL A 285 -15.34 -1.81 -5.47
N ILE A 286 -15.01 -2.75 -6.39
CA ILE A 286 -15.99 -3.68 -6.94
C ILE A 286 -16.54 -4.62 -5.87
N PRO A 287 -15.73 -5.29 -5.03
CA PRO A 287 -16.26 -6.14 -3.96
C PRO A 287 -17.20 -5.38 -3.02
N GLY A 288 -16.87 -4.13 -2.66
CA GLY A 288 -17.73 -3.29 -1.83
C GLY A 288 -19.08 -2.96 -2.47
N ILE A 289 -19.10 -2.64 -3.77
CA ILE A 289 -20.34 -2.37 -4.51
C ILE A 289 -21.21 -3.65 -4.59
N VAL A 290 -20.57 -4.79 -4.84
CA VAL A 290 -21.28 -6.08 -4.85
C VAL A 290 -21.83 -6.42 -3.46
N ALA A 291 -21.04 -6.19 -2.40
CA ALA A 291 -21.50 -6.38 -1.03
C ALA A 291 -22.72 -5.50 -0.72
N PHE A 292 -22.75 -4.26 -1.23
CA PHE A 292 -23.95 -3.41 -1.11
C PHE A 292 -25.18 -4.05 -1.76
N LYS A 293 -25.03 -4.60 -2.96
CA LYS A 293 -26.15 -5.28 -3.65
C LYS A 293 -26.67 -6.47 -2.86
N LEU A 294 -25.78 -7.27 -2.26
CA LEU A 294 -26.14 -8.51 -1.57
C LEU A 294 -26.63 -8.30 -0.13
N TYR A 295 -26.04 -7.34 0.57
CA TYR A 295 -26.23 -7.18 2.03
C TYR A 295 -26.68 -5.78 2.45
N GLY A 296 -26.78 -4.82 1.53
CA GLY A 296 -27.02 -3.41 1.84
C GLY A 296 -25.77 -2.68 2.35
N ASP A 297 -25.98 -1.55 3.04
CA ASP A 297 -24.88 -0.76 3.61
C ASP A 297 -24.37 -1.41 4.90
N ILE A 298 -23.22 -2.07 4.80
CA ILE A 298 -22.57 -2.79 5.92
C ILE A 298 -21.19 -2.22 6.27
N GLY A 299 -20.82 -1.09 5.66
CA GLY A 299 -19.57 -0.38 5.95
C GLY A 299 -18.32 -1.26 5.83
N ASP A 300 -17.38 -1.12 6.75
CA ASP A 300 -16.07 -1.79 6.71
C ASP A 300 -16.13 -3.33 6.78
N GLN A 301 -17.30 -3.92 7.02
CA GLN A 301 -17.49 -5.37 6.94
C GLN A 301 -17.65 -5.87 5.49
N ALA A 302 -17.84 -4.98 4.51
CA ALA A 302 -18.13 -5.33 3.12
C ALA A 302 -17.10 -6.28 2.52
N TYR A 303 -15.83 -5.98 2.64
CA TYR A 303 -14.76 -6.79 2.06
C TYR A 303 -14.56 -8.15 2.74
N GLY A 304 -14.84 -8.25 4.03
CA GLY A 304 -14.69 -9.50 4.78
C GLY A 304 -15.87 -10.45 4.62
N ARG A 305 -17.02 -9.97 4.10
CA ARG A 305 -18.24 -10.78 3.90
C ARG A 305 -18.42 -11.26 2.46
N ILE A 306 -17.72 -10.69 1.52
CA ILE A 306 -17.78 -11.09 0.12
C ILE A 306 -16.83 -12.25 -0.17
#